data_062c7cc8c1e9047d6546be2a1a27ba10
#
_entry.id   062c7cc8c1e9047d6546be2a1a27ba10
#
_cell.length_a   1.000
_cell.length_b   1.000
_cell.length_c   1.000
_cell.angle_alpha   90.00
_cell.angle_beta   90.00
_cell.angle_gamma   90.00
#
_symmetry.space_group_name_H-M   'P 1'
#
loop_
_entity.id
_entity.type
_entity.pdbx_description
1 polymer ?
#
loop_
_entity_poly.entity_id
_entity_poly.type
_entity_poly.pdbx_seq_one_letter_code
_entity_poly.pdbx_strand_id
1 'polypeptide(L)'
;IGWGDWDTRRNMIVSTNEPYDIMFTNNGTFFNDVTVGAFADIGGIVETAAPELFQFIPESYWDACKIGGKLYGVPTYKDSSATHYFVYDLAKVEATGLDYASAHTMNEVTPVLKAMYEAEQSAVFILNKGGLDAIYGRQYDDISAGLPAIGVSYANGKAEVVSVFEQEDVLEDLKTLHEWYEAGYVNADAAT
;
A
#
# COMPACT_ATOMS: atom_id res chain seq x y z
N ILE A 1 11.88 -17.57 -9.52
CA ILE A 1 10.80 -17.86 -8.56
C ILE A 1 9.77 -16.77 -8.71
N GLY A 2 8.51 -17.14 -8.89
CA GLY A 2 7.41 -16.18 -8.95
C GLY A 2 7.10 -15.59 -7.56
N TRP A 3 6.43 -14.42 -7.52
CA TRP A 3 6.03 -13.78 -6.28
C TRP A 3 5.16 -14.69 -5.38
N GLY A 4 4.31 -15.52 -5.96
CA GLY A 4 3.45 -16.46 -5.21
C GLY A 4 4.20 -17.50 -4.40
N ASP A 5 5.42 -17.86 -4.82
CA ASP A 5 6.26 -18.87 -4.16
C ASP A 5 7.38 -18.26 -3.34
N TRP A 6 7.54 -16.92 -3.40
CA TRP A 6 8.69 -16.24 -2.81
C TRP A 6 8.80 -16.47 -1.30
N ASP A 7 7.74 -16.23 -0.55
CA ASP A 7 7.76 -16.37 0.91
C ASP A 7 8.06 -17.80 1.36
N THR A 8 7.49 -18.79 0.67
CA THR A 8 7.77 -20.21 0.94
C THR A 8 9.24 -20.52 0.71
N ARG A 9 9.79 -20.10 -0.42
CA ARG A 9 11.20 -20.37 -0.76
C ARG A 9 12.16 -19.61 0.17
N ARG A 10 11.89 -18.35 0.49
CA ARG A 10 12.67 -17.56 1.42
C ARG A 10 12.71 -18.20 2.81
N ASN A 11 11.54 -18.59 3.33
CA ASN A 11 11.44 -19.28 4.62
C ASN A 11 12.23 -20.59 4.64
N MET A 12 12.23 -21.33 3.55
CA MET A 12 13.02 -22.54 3.41
C MET A 12 14.51 -22.25 3.47
N ILE A 13 15.01 -21.27 2.70
CA ILE A 13 16.43 -20.86 2.70
C ILE A 13 16.89 -20.48 4.11
N VAL A 14 16.12 -19.62 4.79
CA VAL A 14 16.45 -19.16 6.14
C VAL A 14 16.43 -20.32 7.15
N SER A 15 15.39 -21.17 7.12
CA SER A 15 15.23 -22.26 8.11
C SER A 15 16.23 -23.39 7.93
N THR A 16 16.67 -23.67 6.70
CA THR A 16 17.65 -24.71 6.40
C THR A 16 19.09 -24.21 6.38
N ASN A 17 19.29 -22.90 6.61
CA ASN A 17 20.59 -22.26 6.52
C ASN A 17 21.29 -22.52 5.18
N GLU A 18 20.51 -22.53 4.08
CA GLU A 18 21.06 -22.65 2.73
C GLU A 18 21.89 -21.40 2.42
N PRO A 19 23.10 -21.52 1.85
CA PRO A 19 23.95 -20.39 1.58
C PRO A 19 23.37 -19.46 0.52
N TYR A 20 23.44 -18.15 0.76
CA TYR A 20 23.07 -17.09 -0.19
C TYR A 20 23.97 -15.87 0.04
N ASP A 21 24.18 -15.08 -0.99
CA ASP A 21 24.95 -13.84 -0.93
C ASP A 21 24.03 -12.63 -0.78
N ILE A 22 22.93 -12.58 -1.53
CA ILE A 22 21.96 -11.50 -1.52
C ILE A 22 20.54 -12.10 -1.52
N MET A 23 19.67 -11.56 -0.66
CA MET A 23 18.27 -11.95 -0.59
C MET A 23 17.38 -10.71 -0.60
N PHE A 24 16.32 -10.75 -1.41
CA PHE A 24 15.26 -9.76 -1.33
C PHE A 24 14.41 -10.02 -0.09
N THR A 25 14.04 -8.95 0.61
CA THR A 25 13.13 -8.99 1.76
C THR A 25 12.14 -7.84 1.69
N ASN A 26 11.17 -7.81 2.57
CA ASN A 26 10.17 -6.76 2.67
C ASN A 26 9.90 -6.40 4.14
N ASN A 27 9.16 -5.31 4.36
CA ASN A 27 8.84 -4.81 5.69
C ASN A 27 8.16 -5.85 6.61
N GLY A 28 7.34 -6.74 6.06
CA GLY A 28 6.64 -7.77 6.84
C GLY A 28 7.53 -8.88 7.41
N THR A 29 8.72 -9.07 6.84
CA THR A 29 9.62 -10.18 7.21
C THR A 29 10.99 -9.72 7.69
N PHE A 30 11.44 -8.53 7.31
CA PHE A 30 12.79 -8.03 7.56
C PHE A 30 13.21 -8.11 9.03
N PHE A 31 12.37 -7.62 9.95
CA PHE A 31 12.66 -7.63 11.37
C PHE A 31 12.88 -9.05 11.90
N ASN A 32 12.01 -9.97 11.54
CA ASN A 32 12.12 -11.37 11.96
C ASN A 32 13.38 -12.04 11.40
N ASP A 33 13.70 -11.79 10.13
CA ASP A 33 14.88 -12.35 9.46
C ASP A 33 16.18 -11.86 10.11
N VAL A 34 16.24 -10.58 10.48
CA VAL A 34 17.38 -10.04 11.25
C VAL A 34 17.46 -10.70 12.63
N THR A 35 16.33 -10.87 13.31
CA THR A 35 16.29 -11.45 14.67
C THR A 35 16.78 -12.90 14.71
N VAL A 36 16.51 -13.67 13.66
CA VAL A 36 17.00 -15.06 13.54
C VAL A 36 18.40 -15.15 12.94
N GLY A 37 19.05 -14.02 12.63
CA GLY A 37 20.43 -13.97 12.15
C GLY A 37 20.59 -14.27 10.65
N ALA A 38 19.52 -14.11 9.86
CA ALA A 38 19.57 -14.34 8.41
C ALA A 38 20.43 -13.30 7.68
N PHE A 39 20.56 -12.10 8.20
CA PHE A 39 21.29 -11.00 7.56
C PHE A 39 22.50 -10.55 8.40
N ALA A 40 23.58 -10.18 7.72
CA ALA A 40 24.78 -9.62 8.33
C ALA A 40 24.61 -8.10 8.55
N ASP A 41 25.31 -7.57 9.56
CA ASP A 41 25.50 -6.13 9.72
C ASP A 41 26.43 -5.62 8.62
N ILE A 42 25.92 -4.75 7.76
CA ILE A 42 26.62 -4.24 6.58
C ILE A 42 27.00 -2.75 6.68
N GLY A 43 26.75 -2.10 7.83
CA GLY A 43 26.93 -0.66 7.98
C GLY A 43 28.30 -0.15 7.54
N GLY A 44 29.36 -0.63 8.15
CA GLY A 44 30.72 -0.23 7.79
C GLY A 44 31.18 -0.71 6.41
N ILE A 45 30.54 -1.74 5.86
CA ILE A 45 30.87 -2.27 4.53
C ILE A 45 30.30 -1.38 3.44
N VAL A 46 29.03 -0.99 3.55
CA VAL A 46 28.35 -0.18 2.51
C VAL A 46 29.02 1.18 2.36
N GLU A 47 29.33 1.86 3.45
CA GLU A 47 30.00 3.16 3.43
C GLU A 47 31.35 3.15 2.73
N THR A 48 32.11 2.06 2.87
CA THR A 48 33.45 1.93 2.30
C THR A 48 33.49 1.29 0.93
N ALA A 49 32.67 0.27 0.68
CA ALA A 49 32.68 -0.49 -0.56
C ALA A 49 31.77 0.11 -1.64
N ALA A 50 30.74 0.88 -1.24
CA ALA A 50 29.77 1.50 -2.15
C ALA A 50 29.42 2.94 -1.73
N PRO A 51 30.39 3.86 -1.59
CA PRO A 51 30.15 5.21 -1.09
C PRO A 51 29.21 6.02 -1.97
N GLU A 52 29.20 5.82 -3.28
CA GLU A 52 28.27 6.50 -4.19
C GLU A 52 26.82 6.07 -3.93
N LEU A 53 26.57 4.78 -3.73
CA LEU A 53 25.26 4.27 -3.37
C LEU A 53 24.79 4.81 -2.02
N PHE A 54 25.71 4.81 -1.04
CA PHE A 54 25.40 5.30 0.30
C PHE A 54 25.03 6.78 0.32
N GLN A 55 25.71 7.59 -0.50
CA GLN A 55 25.41 9.03 -0.65
C GLN A 55 24.16 9.31 -1.49
N PHE A 56 23.84 8.43 -2.46
CA PHE A 56 22.70 8.60 -3.35
C PHE A 56 21.35 8.38 -2.65
N ILE A 57 21.29 7.43 -1.72
CA ILE A 57 20.07 7.12 -0.98
C ILE A 57 19.98 8.05 0.25
N PRO A 58 18.84 8.73 0.48
CA PRO A 58 18.67 9.60 1.65
C PRO A 58 18.84 8.86 2.97
N GLU A 59 19.40 9.53 3.98
CA GLU A 59 19.71 8.97 5.31
C GLU A 59 18.49 8.30 5.96
N SER A 60 17.30 8.88 5.82
CA SER A 60 16.06 8.33 6.38
C SER A 60 15.71 6.93 5.87
N TYR A 61 16.11 6.60 4.63
CA TYR A 61 15.93 5.26 4.08
C TYR A 61 16.90 4.25 4.70
N TRP A 62 18.14 4.67 4.92
CA TRP A 62 19.13 3.85 5.63
C TRP A 62 18.73 3.59 7.07
N ASP A 63 18.17 4.61 7.73
CA ASP A 63 17.68 4.49 9.11
C ASP A 63 16.55 3.47 9.23
N ALA A 64 15.66 3.40 8.24
CA ALA A 64 14.60 2.40 8.18
C ALA A 64 15.13 0.94 8.07
N CYS A 65 16.37 0.75 7.63
CA CYS A 65 17.03 -0.56 7.55
C CYS A 65 17.91 -0.87 8.78
N LYS A 66 17.90 -0.01 9.80
CA LYS A 66 18.65 -0.23 11.05
C LYS A 66 17.78 -0.91 12.11
N ILE A 67 18.31 -1.94 12.72
CA ILE A 67 17.73 -2.61 13.89
C ILE A 67 18.78 -2.63 15.00
N GLY A 68 18.45 -2.10 16.17
CA GLY A 68 19.39 -1.98 17.27
C GLY A 68 20.66 -1.15 16.94
N GLY A 69 20.52 -0.17 16.05
CA GLY A 69 21.62 0.71 15.61
C GLY A 69 22.55 0.11 14.54
N LYS A 70 22.26 -1.10 14.05
CA LYS A 70 23.03 -1.82 13.03
C LYS A 70 22.27 -1.88 11.71
N LEU A 71 22.98 -1.76 10.59
CA LEU A 71 22.41 -1.76 9.25
C LEU A 71 22.39 -3.17 8.66
N TYR A 72 21.20 -3.68 8.33
CA TYR A 72 21.04 -5.05 7.83
C TYR A 72 20.52 -5.16 6.38
N GLY A 73 20.22 -4.05 5.74
CA GLY A 73 19.71 -4.06 4.39
C GLY A 73 20.07 -2.82 3.59
N VAL A 74 20.12 -2.97 2.28
CA VAL A 74 20.16 -1.86 1.33
C VAL A 74 18.72 -1.51 0.97
N PRO A 75 18.25 -0.31 1.28
CA PRO A 75 16.87 0.07 1.00
C PRO A 75 16.61 0.19 -0.50
N THR A 76 15.44 -0.22 -0.95
CA THR A 76 14.97 0.11 -2.28
C THR A 76 14.60 1.60 -2.33
N TYR A 77 15.39 2.38 -3.05
CA TYR A 77 15.12 3.80 -3.24
C TYR A 77 14.16 3.99 -4.42
N LYS A 78 12.94 4.36 -4.11
CA LYS A 78 11.88 4.69 -5.07
C LYS A 78 10.97 5.75 -4.46
N ASP A 79 9.94 6.17 -5.20
CA ASP A 79 8.90 7.04 -4.67
C ASP A 79 8.35 6.49 -3.35
N SER A 80 8.34 7.35 -2.33
CA SER A 80 7.95 6.98 -0.96
C SER A 80 6.45 7.15 -0.69
N SER A 81 5.69 7.53 -1.70
CA SER A 81 4.24 7.65 -1.62
C SER A 81 3.55 6.84 -2.72
N ALA A 82 2.37 6.33 -2.40
CA ALA A 82 1.45 5.75 -3.37
C ALA A 82 0.28 6.72 -3.57
N THR A 83 0.02 7.12 -4.81
CA THR A 83 -1.14 7.93 -5.15
C THR A 83 -2.24 7.02 -5.66
N HIS A 84 -3.44 7.16 -5.10
CA HIS A 84 -4.62 6.44 -5.56
C HIS A 84 -5.36 7.28 -6.59
N TYR A 85 -5.89 6.62 -7.63
CA TYR A 85 -6.58 7.25 -8.73
C TYR A 85 -7.91 6.57 -8.99
N PHE A 86 -8.93 7.37 -9.33
CA PHE A 86 -10.07 6.85 -10.06
C PHE A 86 -9.70 6.75 -11.54
N VAL A 87 -9.82 5.57 -12.12
CA VAL A 87 -9.50 5.31 -13.53
C VAL A 87 -10.80 5.02 -14.28
N TYR A 88 -11.08 5.81 -15.30
CA TYR A 88 -12.33 5.72 -16.06
C TYR A 88 -12.11 5.17 -17.47
N ASP A 89 -13.10 4.45 -17.98
CA ASP A 89 -13.29 4.32 -19.42
C ASP A 89 -13.69 5.70 -19.96
N LEU A 90 -12.80 6.32 -20.73
CA LEU A 90 -12.92 7.70 -21.15
C LEU A 90 -14.21 7.94 -21.95
N ALA A 91 -14.51 7.05 -22.90
CA ALA A 91 -15.69 7.20 -23.75
C ALA A 91 -16.99 7.15 -22.93
N LYS A 92 -17.03 6.29 -21.91
CA LYS A 92 -18.20 6.13 -21.05
C LYS A 92 -18.38 7.31 -20.10
N VAL A 93 -17.31 7.78 -19.49
CA VAL A 93 -17.42 8.89 -18.53
C VAL A 93 -17.70 10.21 -19.23
N GLU A 94 -17.12 10.47 -20.41
CA GLU A 94 -17.43 11.65 -21.23
C GLU A 94 -18.92 11.66 -21.71
N ALA A 95 -19.48 10.49 -21.99
CA ALA A 95 -20.89 10.36 -22.39
C ALA A 95 -21.86 10.78 -21.27
N THR A 96 -21.44 10.81 -20.01
CA THR A 96 -22.27 11.30 -18.90
C THR A 96 -22.48 12.82 -18.93
N GLY A 97 -21.56 13.56 -19.57
CA GLY A 97 -21.57 15.03 -19.59
C GLY A 97 -21.26 15.68 -18.24
N LEU A 98 -20.84 14.90 -17.24
CA LEU A 98 -20.51 15.38 -15.89
C LEU A 98 -19.04 15.75 -15.79
N ASP A 99 -18.70 16.65 -14.87
CA ASP A 99 -17.32 16.96 -14.54
C ASP A 99 -16.74 15.87 -13.63
N TYR A 100 -16.11 14.88 -14.24
CA TYR A 100 -15.43 13.80 -13.54
C TYR A 100 -13.98 14.16 -13.16
N ALA A 101 -13.39 15.15 -13.82
CA ALA A 101 -11.99 15.49 -13.63
C ALA A 101 -11.73 16.24 -12.32
N SER A 102 -12.73 16.94 -11.80
CA SER A 102 -12.65 17.65 -10.52
C SER A 102 -13.08 16.80 -9.32
N ALA A 103 -13.54 15.57 -9.55
CA ALA A 103 -13.96 14.67 -8.48
C ALA A 103 -12.75 13.99 -7.83
N HIS A 104 -12.50 14.26 -6.55
CA HIS A 104 -11.36 13.76 -5.77
C HIS A 104 -11.77 12.91 -4.57
N THR A 105 -13.06 12.86 -4.24
CA THR A 105 -13.61 12.08 -3.13
C THR A 105 -14.66 11.09 -3.63
N MET A 106 -14.95 10.07 -2.83
CA MET A 106 -15.99 9.08 -3.18
C MET A 106 -17.35 9.76 -3.37
N ASN A 107 -17.69 10.71 -2.50
CA ASN A 107 -18.95 11.46 -2.60
C ASN A 107 -19.06 12.26 -3.91
N GLU A 108 -17.96 12.88 -4.36
CA GLU A 108 -17.93 13.65 -5.61
C GLU A 108 -17.98 12.75 -6.85
N VAL A 109 -17.48 11.50 -6.75
CA VAL A 109 -17.57 10.50 -7.83
C VAL A 109 -18.95 9.87 -7.92
N THR A 110 -19.73 9.85 -6.86
CA THR A 110 -21.06 9.20 -6.81
C THR A 110 -22.00 9.60 -7.95
N PRO A 111 -22.17 10.89 -8.31
CA PRO A 111 -23.04 11.27 -9.44
C PRO A 111 -22.56 10.70 -10.78
N VAL A 112 -21.24 10.58 -10.98
CA VAL A 112 -20.64 10.02 -12.19
C VAL A 112 -20.94 8.53 -12.29
N LEU A 113 -20.74 7.76 -11.21
CA LEU A 113 -21.05 6.33 -11.16
C LEU A 113 -22.54 6.08 -11.40
N LYS A 114 -23.39 6.90 -10.81
CA LYS A 114 -24.84 6.80 -11.03
C LYS A 114 -25.20 6.96 -12.51
N ALA A 115 -24.68 8.00 -13.16
CA ALA A 115 -24.97 8.25 -14.57
C ALA A 115 -24.43 7.14 -15.48
N MET A 116 -23.22 6.63 -15.19
CA MET A 116 -22.65 5.49 -15.91
C MET A 116 -23.49 4.23 -15.72
N TYR A 117 -23.93 3.94 -14.49
CA TYR A 117 -24.78 2.78 -14.19
C TYR A 117 -26.13 2.87 -14.89
N GLU A 118 -26.76 4.03 -14.92
CA GLU A 118 -28.02 4.24 -15.62
C GLU A 118 -27.91 4.00 -17.13
N ALA A 119 -26.74 4.28 -17.71
CA ALA A 119 -26.46 4.01 -19.12
C ALA A 119 -26.15 2.54 -19.41
N GLU A 120 -25.34 1.91 -18.57
CA GLU A 120 -24.81 0.56 -18.80
C GLU A 120 -25.71 -0.56 -18.23
N GLN A 121 -26.52 -0.26 -17.22
CA GLN A 121 -27.34 -1.23 -16.46
C GLN A 121 -26.52 -2.41 -15.90
N SER A 122 -25.28 -2.13 -15.55
CA SER A 122 -24.32 -3.10 -14.98
C SER A 122 -23.35 -2.40 -14.05
N ALA A 123 -22.62 -3.16 -13.20
CA ALA A 123 -21.63 -2.60 -12.31
C ALA A 123 -20.59 -1.78 -13.10
N VAL A 124 -20.34 -0.57 -12.62
CA VAL A 124 -19.41 0.41 -13.26
C VAL A 124 -18.18 0.70 -12.43
N PHE A 125 -18.22 0.39 -11.13
CA PHE A 125 -17.06 0.45 -10.24
C PHE A 125 -16.58 -0.96 -9.95
N ILE A 126 -15.46 -1.33 -10.57
CA ILE A 126 -14.90 -2.67 -10.42
C ILE A 126 -13.91 -2.67 -9.28
N LEU A 127 -14.26 -3.39 -8.24
CA LEU A 127 -13.49 -3.56 -7.02
C LEU A 127 -13.13 -5.03 -6.84
N ASN A 128 -11.99 -5.29 -6.25
CA ASN A 128 -11.59 -6.62 -5.78
C ASN A 128 -11.16 -6.53 -4.31
N LYS A 129 -10.98 -7.66 -3.67
CA LYS A 129 -10.60 -7.74 -2.25
C LYS A 129 -9.38 -6.89 -1.90
N GLY A 130 -8.38 -6.87 -2.77
CA GLY A 130 -7.16 -6.05 -2.58
C GLY A 130 -7.38 -4.55 -2.81
N GLY A 131 -8.48 -4.16 -3.45
CA GLY A 131 -8.80 -2.76 -3.71
C GLY A 131 -9.45 -2.03 -2.53
N LEU A 132 -9.93 -2.76 -1.53
CA LEU A 132 -10.54 -2.15 -0.33
C LEU A 132 -9.52 -1.32 0.45
N ASP A 133 -8.28 -1.76 0.56
CA ASP A 133 -7.21 -1.06 1.26
C ASP A 133 -6.96 0.34 0.67
N ALA A 134 -7.12 0.49 -0.65
CA ALA A 134 -6.99 1.77 -1.33
C ALA A 134 -8.10 2.78 -0.95
N ILE A 135 -9.23 2.31 -0.45
CA ILE A 135 -10.36 3.15 -0.07
C ILE A 135 -10.18 3.67 1.35
N TYR A 136 -9.97 2.80 2.32
CA TYR A 136 -9.91 3.20 3.72
C TYR A 136 -8.51 3.56 4.22
N GLY A 137 -7.45 3.10 3.55
CA GLY A 137 -6.05 3.36 3.95
C GLY A 137 -5.41 4.61 3.36
N ARG A 138 -6.08 5.30 2.44
CA ARG A 138 -5.48 6.37 1.60
C ARG A 138 -4.91 7.58 2.34
N GLN A 139 -5.35 7.85 3.56
CA GLN A 139 -4.95 9.03 4.35
C GLN A 139 -4.04 8.66 5.54
N TYR A 140 -3.71 7.40 5.67
CA TYR A 140 -2.99 6.86 6.82
C TYR A 140 -1.81 6.03 6.33
N ASP A 141 -0.62 6.33 6.84
CA ASP A 141 0.55 5.52 6.55
C ASP A 141 0.43 4.17 7.26
N ASP A 142 0.68 3.09 6.52
CA ASP A 142 0.70 1.73 7.05
C ASP A 142 1.90 1.54 7.99
N ILE A 143 1.65 1.14 9.21
CA ILE A 143 2.71 0.85 10.20
C ILE A 143 3.36 -0.50 9.92
N SER A 144 2.57 -1.46 9.48
CA SER A 144 3.04 -2.82 9.23
C SER A 144 2.09 -3.56 8.31
N ALA A 145 2.65 -4.21 7.31
CA ALA A 145 1.90 -5.15 6.49
C ALA A 145 1.17 -6.18 7.38
N GLY A 146 -0.15 -6.22 7.28
CA GLY A 146 -0.99 -7.12 8.06
C GLY A 146 -1.69 -6.51 9.28
N LEU A 147 -1.55 -5.19 9.50
CA LEU A 147 -2.32 -4.44 10.50
C LEU A 147 -3.19 -3.35 9.84
N PRO A 148 -4.16 -3.70 9.00
CA PRO A 148 -4.91 -2.72 8.20
C PRO A 148 -5.77 -1.77 9.05
N ALA A 149 -6.04 -2.12 10.30
CA ALA A 149 -6.82 -1.29 11.22
C ALA A 149 -6.00 -0.21 11.92
N ILE A 150 -4.68 -0.20 11.78
CA ILE A 150 -3.79 0.72 12.49
C ILE A 150 -2.95 1.47 11.47
N GLY A 151 -3.01 2.80 11.54
CA GLY A 151 -2.25 3.68 10.65
C GLY A 151 -1.65 4.86 11.40
N VAL A 152 -0.83 5.64 10.70
CA VAL A 152 -0.29 6.90 11.19
C VAL A 152 -1.01 8.04 10.51
N SER A 153 -1.63 8.90 11.29
CA SER A 153 -2.23 10.16 10.84
C SER A 153 -1.27 11.32 11.04
N TYR A 154 -1.26 12.25 10.11
CA TYR A 154 -0.54 13.53 10.18
C TYR A 154 -1.48 14.74 10.18
N ALA A 155 -2.77 14.52 10.40
CA ALA A 155 -3.80 15.55 10.31
C ALA A 155 -3.52 16.79 11.18
N ASN A 156 -2.87 16.60 12.33
CA ASN A 156 -2.51 17.67 13.27
C ASN A 156 -1.05 18.15 13.12
N GLY A 157 -0.38 17.82 12.01
CA GLY A 157 1.02 18.15 11.77
C GLY A 157 2.01 17.34 12.63
N LYS A 158 1.53 16.29 13.30
CA LYS A 158 2.32 15.34 14.08
C LYS A 158 1.92 13.92 13.69
N ALA A 159 2.89 13.00 13.77
CA ALA A 159 2.62 11.59 13.58
C ALA A 159 1.86 11.04 14.80
N GLU A 160 0.64 10.55 14.59
CA GLU A 160 -0.19 9.93 15.61
C GLU A 160 -0.64 8.56 15.15
N VAL A 161 -0.45 7.54 15.99
CA VAL A 161 -0.96 6.20 15.71
C VAL A 161 -2.44 6.16 16.02
N VAL A 162 -3.24 5.77 15.05
CA VAL A 162 -4.71 5.77 15.15
C VAL A 162 -5.30 4.41 14.75
N SER A 163 -6.49 4.13 15.29
CA SER A 163 -7.37 3.10 14.73
C SER A 163 -8.04 3.68 13.48
N VAL A 164 -7.73 3.13 12.32
CA VAL A 164 -8.20 3.65 11.03
C VAL A 164 -9.73 3.56 10.93
N PHE A 165 -10.32 2.47 11.42
CA PHE A 165 -11.77 2.26 11.37
C PHE A 165 -12.58 3.10 12.40
N GLU A 166 -11.90 3.84 13.27
CA GLU A 166 -12.55 4.80 14.18
C GLU A 166 -12.53 6.23 13.65
N GLN A 167 -11.92 6.45 12.48
CA GLN A 167 -11.82 7.77 11.87
C GLN A 167 -13.11 8.10 11.09
N GLU A 168 -13.58 9.34 11.23
CA GLU A 168 -14.85 9.78 10.64
C GLU A 168 -14.82 9.72 9.11
N ASP A 169 -13.72 10.13 8.48
CA ASP A 169 -13.53 10.10 7.03
C ASP A 169 -13.56 8.66 6.47
N VAL A 170 -12.95 7.71 7.17
CA VAL A 170 -12.98 6.30 6.80
C VAL A 170 -14.40 5.72 6.92
N LEU A 171 -15.10 6.06 8.01
CA LEU A 171 -16.48 5.62 8.20
C LEU A 171 -17.42 6.20 7.15
N GLU A 172 -17.20 7.44 6.71
CA GLU A 172 -17.95 8.06 5.63
C GLU A 172 -17.69 7.35 4.30
N ASP A 173 -16.44 7.10 3.95
CA ASP A 173 -16.08 6.37 2.73
C ASP A 173 -16.68 4.95 2.70
N LEU A 174 -16.63 4.24 3.83
CA LEU A 174 -17.22 2.90 3.94
C LEU A 174 -18.74 2.91 3.79
N LYS A 175 -19.42 3.93 4.31
CA LYS A 175 -20.87 4.11 4.10
C LYS A 175 -21.17 4.38 2.64
N THR A 176 -20.42 5.27 2.00
CA THR A 176 -20.57 5.57 0.58
C THR A 176 -20.34 4.32 -0.28
N LEU A 177 -19.31 3.53 0.03
CA LEU A 177 -19.05 2.26 -0.66
C LEU A 177 -20.20 1.26 -0.48
N HIS A 178 -20.76 1.17 0.72
CA HIS A 178 -21.93 0.32 0.99
C HIS A 178 -23.15 0.77 0.16
N GLU A 179 -23.41 2.08 0.11
CA GLU A 179 -24.47 2.64 -0.73
C GLU A 179 -24.25 2.33 -2.21
N TRP A 180 -23.01 2.42 -2.72
CA TRP A 180 -22.70 2.04 -4.10
C TRP A 180 -22.93 0.55 -4.37
N TYR A 181 -22.60 -0.31 -3.39
CA TYR A 181 -22.86 -1.74 -3.50
C TYR A 181 -24.35 -2.06 -3.54
N GLU A 182 -25.14 -1.50 -2.62
CA GLU A 182 -26.59 -1.66 -2.58
C GLU A 182 -27.29 -1.09 -3.84
N ALA A 183 -26.76 -0.02 -4.41
CA ALA A 183 -27.25 0.56 -5.67
C ALA A 183 -26.84 -0.25 -6.91
N GLY A 184 -25.98 -1.26 -6.78
CA GLY A 184 -25.50 -2.09 -7.88
C GLY A 184 -24.38 -1.45 -8.69
N TYR A 185 -23.77 -0.37 -8.22
CA TYR A 185 -22.66 0.27 -8.92
C TYR A 185 -21.37 -0.56 -8.82
N VAL A 186 -21.21 -1.31 -7.75
CA VAL A 186 -20.07 -2.18 -7.49
C VAL A 186 -20.37 -3.61 -7.94
N ASN A 187 -19.36 -4.30 -8.47
CA ASN A 187 -19.50 -5.70 -8.84
C ASN A 187 -19.84 -6.59 -7.63
N ALA A 188 -20.72 -7.56 -7.82
CA ALA A 188 -21.27 -8.39 -6.75
C ALA A 188 -20.18 -9.28 -6.06
N ASP A 189 -19.10 -9.60 -6.77
CA ASP A 189 -17.97 -10.42 -6.31
C ASP A 189 -16.80 -9.60 -5.74
N ALA A 190 -17.02 -8.33 -5.41
CA ALA A 190 -15.98 -7.42 -4.91
C ALA A 190 -15.23 -7.92 -3.66
N ALA A 191 -15.86 -8.78 -2.84
CA ALA A 191 -15.29 -9.32 -1.61
C ALA A 191 -14.58 -10.68 -1.76
N THR A 192 -14.51 -11.24 -2.98
CA THR A 192 -13.97 -12.59 -3.24
C THR A 192 -12.59 -12.61 -3.98
#